data_6d529df3e1272813ac774846ed39b8e4
#
_entry.id   6d529df3e1272813ac774846ed39b8e4
#
_cell.length_a   1.000
_cell.length_b   1.000
_cell.length_c   1.000
_cell.angle_alpha   90.00
_cell.angle_beta   90.00
_cell.angle_gamma   90.00
#
_symmetry.space_group_name_H-M   'P 1'
#
loop_
_entity.id
_entity.type
_entity.pdbx_description
1 polymer ?
#
loop_
_entity_poly.entity_id
_entity_poly.type
_entity_poly.pdbx_seq_one_letter_code
_entity_poly.pdbx_strand_id
1 'polypeptide(L)'
;TLDDGTLLVLRACRKEQMQRRLQLGEHWAGDEDFITTKPDGSNVKPASATQHWGRIRKKLGISGVRLHDSRHTHATLLLAAGEPLHVVADRLGHKDAMVTSTVYAHVLAEQADQAADTFARVAGID
;
A
#
# COMPACT_ATOMS: atom_id res chain seq x y z
N THR A 1 -4.77 8.57 -6.72
CA THR A 1 -5.10 9.55 -5.68
C THR A 1 -4.59 9.05 -4.33
N LEU A 2 -4.04 9.94 -3.50
CA LEU A 2 -3.63 9.65 -2.12
C LEU A 2 -4.62 10.32 -1.16
N ASP A 3 -4.87 9.68 -0.04
CA ASP A 3 -5.64 10.27 1.06
C ASP A 3 -4.83 11.32 1.82
N ASP A 4 -5.52 12.21 2.55
CA ASP A 4 -4.91 13.34 3.24
C ASP A 4 -3.92 12.89 4.32
N GLY A 5 -4.18 11.79 5.03
CA GLY A 5 -3.27 11.24 6.04
C GLY A 5 -1.95 10.80 5.43
N THR A 6 -2.00 10.08 4.30
CA THR A 6 -0.81 9.68 3.53
C THR A 6 -0.06 10.91 3.02
N LEU A 7 -0.76 11.92 2.51
CA LEU A 7 -0.14 13.17 2.04
C LEU A 7 0.58 13.92 3.15
N LEU A 8 0.00 13.98 4.35
CA LEU A 8 0.63 14.61 5.51
C LEU A 8 1.95 13.90 5.89
N VAL A 9 1.94 12.56 5.93
CA VAL A 9 3.15 11.77 6.21
C VAL A 9 4.23 12.02 5.16
N LEU A 10 3.87 11.98 3.87
CA LEU A 10 4.83 12.21 2.78
C LEU A 10 5.42 13.62 2.82
N ARG A 11 4.60 14.63 3.13
CA ARG A 11 5.08 16.02 3.28
C ARG A 11 6.03 16.16 4.47
N ALA A 12 5.76 15.50 5.59
CA ALA A 12 6.65 15.48 6.74
C ALA A 12 8.00 14.82 6.40
N CYS A 13 7.98 13.66 5.75
CA CYS A 13 9.19 12.99 5.25
C CYS A 13 10.01 13.88 4.31
N ARG A 14 9.33 14.56 3.38
CA ARG A 14 9.99 15.49 2.45
C ARG A 14 10.63 16.67 3.18
N LYS A 15 9.94 17.25 4.16
CA LYS A 15 10.48 18.34 4.98
C LYS A 15 11.76 17.92 5.69
N GLU A 16 11.77 16.78 6.34
CA GLU A 16 12.96 16.23 7.01
C GLU A 16 14.10 15.95 6.03
N GLN A 17 13.79 15.41 4.86
CA GLN A 17 14.76 15.17 3.80
C GLN A 17 15.42 16.47 3.34
N MET A 18 14.62 17.52 3.12
CA MET A 18 15.13 18.83 2.72
C MET A 18 16.00 19.47 3.80
N GLN A 19 15.63 19.35 5.08
CA GLN A 19 16.46 19.82 6.20
C GLN A 19 17.80 19.11 6.24
N ARG A 20 17.82 17.78 6.09
CA ARG A 20 19.07 17.00 6.02
C ARG A 20 19.94 17.40 4.82
N ARG A 21 19.32 17.62 3.66
CA ARG A 21 20.02 18.07 2.43
C ARG A 21 20.70 19.42 2.66
N LEU A 22 20.01 20.36 3.31
CA LEU A 22 20.58 21.68 3.64
C LEU A 22 21.75 21.55 4.64
N GLN A 23 21.64 20.67 5.65
CA GLN A 23 22.69 20.45 6.63
C GLN A 23 23.95 19.81 6.03
N LEU A 24 23.79 18.88 5.09
CA LEU A 24 24.89 18.16 4.48
C LEU A 24 25.53 18.91 3.30
N GLY A 25 24.79 19.83 2.66
CA GLY A 25 25.29 20.60 1.53
C GLY A 25 25.90 19.72 0.45
N GLU A 26 27.19 19.92 0.17
CA GLU A 26 27.93 19.16 -0.85
C GLU A 26 28.13 17.67 -0.50
N HIS A 27 27.95 17.29 0.75
CA HIS A 27 28.01 15.89 1.20
C HIS A 27 26.71 15.12 0.98
N TRP A 28 25.67 15.77 0.46
CA TRP A 28 24.44 15.07 0.08
C TRP A 28 24.68 14.18 -1.14
N ALA A 29 24.55 12.87 -0.95
CA ALA A 29 24.84 11.87 -1.98
C ALA A 29 23.69 11.62 -2.96
N GLY A 30 22.51 12.19 -2.73
CA GLY A 30 21.33 12.00 -3.59
C GLY A 30 21.29 13.02 -4.72
N ASP A 31 21.17 12.53 -5.94
CA ASP A 31 20.99 13.31 -7.17
C ASP A 31 19.55 13.32 -7.68
N GLU A 32 18.70 12.42 -7.19
CA GLU A 32 17.31 12.25 -7.61
C GLU A 32 16.34 12.54 -6.48
N ASP A 33 15.10 12.89 -6.85
CA ASP A 33 14.01 13.21 -5.91
C ASP A 33 13.24 11.96 -5.44
N PHE A 34 13.93 11.04 -4.76
CA PHE A 34 13.26 9.91 -4.13
C PHE A 34 12.48 10.32 -2.88
N ILE A 35 11.33 9.69 -2.67
CA ILE A 35 10.51 9.90 -1.46
C ILE A 35 11.24 9.41 -0.22
N THR A 36 12.00 8.30 -0.35
CA THR A 36 12.74 7.69 0.77
C THR A 36 14.22 7.61 0.42
N THR A 37 15.04 8.23 1.26
CA THR A 37 16.50 8.18 1.17
C THR A 37 17.10 7.75 2.49
N LYS A 38 18.35 7.31 2.46
CA LYS A 38 19.16 7.20 3.66
C LYS A 38 19.48 8.59 4.24
N PRO A 39 20.02 8.68 5.46
CA PRO A 39 20.39 9.97 6.08
C PRO A 39 21.34 10.81 5.23
N ASP A 40 22.24 10.18 4.47
CA ASP A 40 23.19 10.82 3.57
C ASP A 40 22.62 11.23 2.19
N GLY A 41 21.34 10.95 1.96
CA GLY A 41 20.67 11.22 0.68
C GLY A 41 20.72 10.07 -0.31
N SER A 42 21.56 9.06 -0.12
CA SER A 42 21.67 7.94 -1.06
C SER A 42 20.39 7.06 -1.05
N ASN A 43 20.18 6.34 -2.15
CA ASN A 43 18.99 5.55 -2.36
C ASN A 43 18.87 4.36 -1.39
N VAL A 44 17.64 4.12 -0.93
CA VAL A 44 17.30 2.90 -0.18
C VAL A 44 17.12 1.75 -1.16
N LYS A 45 17.98 0.74 -1.07
CA LYS A 45 17.83 -0.48 -1.88
C LYS A 45 16.59 -1.27 -1.41
N PRO A 46 15.81 -1.90 -2.33
CA PRO A 46 14.63 -2.71 -1.95
C PRO A 46 14.92 -3.78 -0.90
N ALA A 47 16.08 -4.44 -0.98
CA ALA A 47 16.51 -5.41 0.02
C ALA A 47 16.64 -4.80 1.42
N SER A 48 17.10 -3.55 1.54
CA SER A 48 17.20 -2.84 2.82
C SER A 48 15.82 -2.56 3.42
N ALA A 49 14.82 -2.24 2.61
CA ALA A 49 13.43 -2.06 3.07
C ALA A 49 12.87 -3.38 3.65
N THR A 50 13.09 -4.51 2.96
CA THR A 50 12.69 -5.84 3.44
C THR A 50 13.39 -6.23 4.75
N GLN A 51 14.68 -5.96 4.87
CA GLN A 51 15.44 -6.19 6.11
C GLN A 51 14.94 -5.30 7.26
N HIS A 52 14.63 -4.05 6.97
CA HIS A 52 14.09 -3.11 7.96
C HIS A 52 12.73 -3.58 8.47
N TRP A 53 11.84 -4.01 7.57
CA TRP A 53 10.57 -4.64 7.91
C TRP A 53 10.76 -5.87 8.81
N GLY A 54 11.73 -6.73 8.50
CA GLY A 54 12.08 -7.89 9.32
C GLY A 54 12.46 -7.50 10.77
N ARG A 55 13.20 -6.41 10.96
CA ARG A 55 13.56 -5.88 12.28
C ARG A 55 12.36 -5.34 13.04
N ILE A 56 11.50 -4.55 12.37
CA ILE A 56 10.26 -4.02 12.97
C ILE A 56 9.36 -5.18 13.41
N ARG A 57 9.13 -6.13 12.53
CA ARG A 57 8.30 -7.31 12.79
C ARG A 57 8.79 -8.11 14.00
N LYS A 58 10.11 -8.36 14.07
CA LYS A 58 10.72 -9.05 15.21
C LYS A 58 10.51 -8.26 16.51
N LYS A 59 10.67 -6.94 16.49
CA LYS A 59 10.46 -6.07 17.65
C LYS A 59 9.01 -6.07 18.14
N LEU A 60 8.06 -6.20 17.23
CA LEU A 60 6.62 -6.25 17.53
C LEU A 60 6.09 -7.67 17.81
N GLY A 61 6.93 -8.69 17.76
CA GLY A 61 6.49 -10.10 17.95
C GLY A 61 5.62 -10.64 16.83
N ILE A 62 5.59 -9.99 15.66
CA ILE A 62 4.77 -10.40 14.51
C ILE A 62 5.54 -11.43 13.69
N SER A 63 4.98 -12.63 13.49
CA SER A 63 5.56 -13.68 12.65
C SER A 63 4.75 -13.89 11.37
N GLY A 64 5.39 -14.45 10.34
CA GLY A 64 4.71 -14.86 9.11
C GLY A 64 4.32 -13.75 8.12
N VAL A 65 4.38 -12.47 8.49
CA VAL A 65 3.97 -11.34 7.64
C VAL A 65 5.14 -10.76 6.87
N ARG A 66 5.13 -10.81 5.55
CA ARG A 66 6.14 -10.18 4.66
C ARG A 66 5.78 -8.73 4.39
N LEU A 67 6.73 -7.91 3.96
CA LEU A 67 6.46 -6.52 3.53
C LEU A 67 5.41 -6.46 2.42
N HIS A 68 5.46 -7.42 1.48
CA HIS A 68 4.50 -7.48 0.38
C HIS A 68 3.07 -7.82 0.84
N ASP A 69 2.91 -8.45 1.99
CA ASP A 69 1.58 -8.80 2.51
C ASP A 69 0.79 -7.56 2.95
N SER A 70 1.45 -6.42 3.20
CA SER A 70 0.77 -5.12 3.39
C SER A 70 -0.04 -4.71 2.16
N ARG A 71 0.46 -5.03 0.96
CA ARG A 71 -0.25 -4.80 -0.30
C ARG A 71 -1.49 -5.70 -0.41
N HIS A 72 -1.36 -6.98 -0.01
CA HIS A 72 -2.51 -7.89 0.05
C HIS A 72 -3.56 -7.42 1.05
N THR A 73 -3.13 -7.02 2.25
CA THR A 73 -4.02 -6.47 3.27
C THR A 73 -4.77 -5.24 2.75
N HIS A 74 -4.07 -4.31 2.07
CA HIS A 74 -4.69 -3.13 1.49
C HIS A 74 -5.77 -3.48 0.46
N ALA A 75 -5.47 -4.42 -0.45
CA ALA A 75 -6.44 -4.87 -1.44
C ALA A 75 -7.66 -5.56 -0.81
N THR A 76 -7.42 -6.48 0.14
CA THR A 76 -8.49 -7.20 0.84
C THR A 76 -9.44 -6.22 1.56
N LEU A 77 -8.90 -5.22 2.26
CA LEU A 77 -9.70 -4.23 2.97
C LEU A 77 -10.55 -3.38 2.01
N LEU A 78 -10.01 -2.97 0.87
CA LEU A 78 -10.77 -2.20 -0.12
C LEU A 78 -11.88 -3.04 -0.76
N LEU A 79 -11.58 -4.28 -1.15
CA LEU A 79 -12.58 -5.18 -1.72
C LEU A 79 -13.68 -5.51 -0.68
N ALA A 80 -13.32 -5.80 0.56
CA ALA A 80 -14.28 -6.04 1.63
C ALA A 80 -15.14 -4.81 1.94
N ALA A 81 -14.63 -3.60 1.71
CA ALA A 81 -15.40 -2.36 1.81
C ALA A 81 -16.31 -2.10 0.60
N GLY A 82 -16.33 -2.98 -0.41
CA GLY A 82 -17.17 -2.86 -1.60
C GLY A 82 -16.55 -2.04 -2.74
N GLU A 83 -15.26 -1.70 -2.64
CA GLU A 83 -14.60 -0.99 -3.74
C GLU A 83 -14.53 -1.86 -5.00
N PRO A 84 -14.82 -1.31 -6.19
CA PRO A 84 -14.81 -2.07 -7.44
C PRO A 84 -13.43 -2.66 -7.74
N LEU A 85 -13.40 -3.91 -8.20
CA LEU A 85 -12.17 -4.66 -8.50
C LEU A 85 -11.18 -3.89 -9.38
N HIS A 86 -11.67 -3.23 -10.44
CA HIS A 86 -10.83 -2.46 -11.35
C HIS A 86 -10.19 -1.24 -10.67
N VAL A 87 -10.89 -0.59 -9.74
CA VAL A 87 -10.36 0.53 -8.94
C VAL A 87 -9.23 0.05 -8.03
N VAL A 88 -9.44 -1.11 -7.38
CA VAL A 88 -8.41 -1.72 -6.51
C VAL A 88 -7.19 -2.17 -7.34
N ALA A 89 -7.41 -2.80 -8.50
CA ALA A 89 -6.34 -3.21 -9.40
C ALA A 89 -5.49 -2.02 -9.88
N ASP A 90 -6.15 -0.94 -10.30
CA ASP A 90 -5.51 0.29 -10.74
C ASP A 90 -4.70 0.95 -9.60
N ARG A 91 -5.29 1.06 -8.41
CA ARG A 91 -4.61 1.58 -7.21
C ARG A 91 -3.37 0.76 -6.82
N LEU A 92 -3.40 -0.55 -7.03
CA LEU A 92 -2.26 -1.43 -6.83
C LEU A 92 -1.24 -1.37 -7.98
N GLY A 93 -1.56 -0.74 -9.09
CA GLY A 93 -0.71 -0.73 -10.28
C GLY A 93 -0.60 -2.10 -10.95
N HIS A 94 -1.64 -2.92 -10.86
CA HIS A 94 -1.71 -4.16 -11.62
C HIS A 94 -2.07 -3.83 -13.07
N LYS A 95 -1.27 -4.31 -14.01
CA LYS A 95 -1.53 -4.14 -15.45
C LYS A 95 -2.77 -4.91 -15.91
N ASP A 96 -3.15 -5.95 -15.18
CA ASP A 96 -4.28 -6.82 -15.47
C ASP A 96 -5.10 -7.02 -14.18
N ALA A 97 -6.39 -6.67 -14.24
CA ALA A 97 -7.33 -6.90 -13.15
C ALA A 97 -7.54 -8.39 -12.84
N MET A 98 -7.23 -9.29 -13.80
CA MET A 98 -7.28 -10.74 -13.60
C MET A 98 -6.38 -11.20 -12.45
N VAL A 99 -5.20 -10.58 -12.28
CA VAL A 99 -4.30 -10.86 -11.15
C VAL A 99 -4.99 -10.57 -9.82
N THR A 100 -5.70 -9.44 -9.73
CA THR A 100 -6.45 -9.07 -8.52
C THR A 100 -7.62 -10.03 -8.30
N SER A 101 -8.39 -10.36 -9.34
CA SER A 101 -9.50 -11.30 -9.27
C SER A 101 -9.07 -12.69 -8.76
N THR A 102 -7.99 -13.25 -9.32
CA THR A 102 -7.49 -14.58 -8.93
C THR A 102 -7.03 -14.61 -7.48
N VAL A 103 -6.30 -13.58 -7.05
CA VAL A 103 -5.73 -13.54 -5.67
C VAL A 103 -6.81 -13.31 -4.61
N TYR A 104 -7.88 -12.58 -4.94
CA TYR A 104 -8.92 -12.17 -4.00
C TYR A 104 -10.29 -12.81 -4.30
N ALA A 105 -10.32 -13.94 -5.01
CA ALA A 105 -11.55 -14.64 -5.40
C ALA A 105 -12.49 -14.94 -4.23
N HIS A 106 -11.95 -15.24 -3.04
CA HIS A 106 -12.74 -15.50 -1.85
C HIS A 106 -13.54 -14.27 -1.35
N VAL A 107 -12.94 -13.08 -1.42
CA VAL A 107 -13.64 -11.82 -1.05
C VAL A 107 -14.73 -11.49 -2.07
N LEU A 108 -14.46 -11.73 -3.35
CA LEU A 108 -15.43 -11.51 -4.42
C LEU A 108 -16.61 -12.49 -4.36
N ALA A 109 -16.39 -13.72 -3.90
CA ALA A 109 -17.47 -14.68 -3.68
C ALA A 109 -18.44 -14.22 -2.60
N GLU A 110 -17.95 -13.73 -1.47
CA GLU A 110 -18.78 -13.15 -0.40
C GLU A 110 -19.59 -11.93 -0.89
N GLN A 111 -19.01 -11.10 -1.74
CA GLN A 111 -19.71 -9.96 -2.35
C GLN A 111 -20.80 -10.40 -3.33
N ALA A 112 -20.59 -11.51 -4.06
CA ALA A 112 -21.59 -12.05 -4.99
C ALA A 112 -22.85 -12.51 -4.23
N ASP A 113 -22.68 -13.17 -3.08
CA ASP A 113 -23.80 -13.56 -2.22
C ASP A 113 -24.58 -12.34 -1.71
N GLN A 114 -23.88 -11.31 -1.24
CA GLN A 114 -24.49 -10.05 -0.81
C GLN A 114 -25.21 -9.32 -1.97
N ALA A 115 -24.70 -9.42 -3.18
CA ALA A 115 -25.35 -8.84 -4.36
C ALA A 115 -26.67 -9.53 -4.70
N ALA A 116 -26.77 -10.85 -4.52
CA ALA A 116 -28.00 -11.61 -4.71
C ALA A 116 -29.08 -11.17 -3.70
N ASP A 117 -28.73 -11.06 -2.43
CA ASP A 117 -29.64 -10.58 -1.37
C ASP A 117 -30.09 -9.13 -1.64
N THR A 118 -29.17 -8.29 -2.09
CA THR A 118 -29.49 -6.90 -2.44
C THR A 118 -30.46 -6.84 -3.62
N PHE A 119 -30.27 -7.68 -4.63
CA PHE A 119 -31.17 -7.76 -5.76
C PHE A 119 -32.57 -8.22 -5.33
N ALA A 120 -32.68 -9.28 -4.54
CA ALA A 120 -33.96 -9.78 -4.03
C ALA A 120 -34.72 -8.67 -3.30
N ARG A 121 -34.06 -7.97 -2.37
CA ARG A 121 -34.64 -6.84 -1.63
C ARG A 121 -35.09 -5.68 -2.53
N VAL A 122 -34.28 -5.27 -3.51
CA VAL A 122 -34.61 -4.15 -4.43
C VAL A 122 -35.70 -4.53 -5.41
N ALA A 123 -35.73 -5.80 -5.83
CA ALA A 123 -36.73 -6.32 -6.76
C ALA A 123 -38.04 -6.70 -6.06
N GLY A 124 -38.09 -6.70 -4.72
CA GLY A 124 -39.30 -7.04 -3.95
C GLY A 124 -39.71 -8.52 -4.09
N ILE A 125 -38.73 -9.43 -4.16
CA ILE A 125 -38.93 -10.88 -4.31
C ILE A 125 -38.55 -11.62 -3.01
N ASP A 126 -38.65 -10.99 -1.84
CA ASP A 126 -38.47 -11.60 -0.51
C ASP A 126 -39.62 -12.52 -0.13
#